data_56aa8987b52d89d31a7e3f8424cec5ff
#
_entry.id   56aa8987b52d89d31a7e3f8424cec5ff
#
_cell.length_a   1.000
_cell.length_b   1.000
_cell.length_c   1.000
_cell.angle_alpha   90.00
_cell.angle_beta   90.00
_cell.angle_gamma   90.00
#
_symmetry.space_group_name_H-M   'P 1'
#
loop_
_entity.id
_entity.type
_entity.pdbx_description
1 polymer ?
#
loop_
_entity_poly.entity_id
_entity_poly.type
_entity_poly.pdbx_seq_one_letter_code
_entity_poly.pdbx_strand_id
1 'polypeptide(L)'
;MITLENVTMQYKASSRPALKDLSLEVDKGEFAFLIGPSGSGKSTFFRLLLKEDKPTSGEIHLGEFHVNRLRGRMVPKLRQSIGCVFQDFRLLQQKTVAENVAFALEVIGRPQSTIKRVVPEVLEYVGLEGKHDRMPNELSGGEMQRVAIARAIVNRPLVLLADEPTGNLDPETSEEIVDVLDRVNRRGTTVVMATHDRHIVDAMRRRVLEFDNGRLVRNDPQGVYGIG
;
A
#
# COMPACT_ATOMS: atom_id res chain seq x y z
N MET A 1 12.77 -3.64 7.30
CA MET A 1 12.04 -2.40 6.92
C MET A 1 10.76 -2.23 7.74
N ILE A 2 9.90 -3.21 7.77
CA ILE A 2 8.74 -3.31 8.65
C ILE A 2 9.02 -4.43 9.63
N THR A 3 8.86 -4.20 10.94
CA THR A 3 9.04 -5.23 11.96
C THR A 3 7.87 -5.18 12.94
N LEU A 4 7.23 -6.31 13.16
CA LEU A 4 6.22 -6.51 14.19
C LEU A 4 6.73 -7.56 15.17
N GLU A 5 6.61 -7.29 16.48
CA GLU A 5 7.03 -8.19 17.56
C GLU A 5 5.85 -8.43 18.50
N ASN A 6 5.31 -9.66 18.48
CA ASN A 6 4.21 -10.12 19.32
C ASN A 6 2.99 -9.18 19.33
N VAL A 7 2.65 -8.64 18.16
CA VAL A 7 1.59 -7.63 18.03
C VAL A 7 0.22 -8.28 18.14
N THR A 8 -0.56 -7.79 19.08
CA THR A 8 -1.99 -8.14 19.26
C THR A 8 -2.83 -6.89 19.11
N MET A 9 -3.92 -6.99 18.36
CA MET A 9 -4.91 -5.94 18.23
C MET A 9 -6.30 -6.48 18.46
N GLN A 10 -6.98 -5.95 19.47
CA GLN A 10 -8.37 -6.28 19.78
C GLN A 10 -9.21 -5.02 19.81
N TYR A 11 -10.24 -4.98 18.98
CA TYR A 11 -11.23 -3.91 19.01
C TYR A 11 -12.19 -4.08 20.18
N LYS A 12 -12.58 -2.98 20.82
CA LYS A 12 -13.47 -3.00 21.99
C LYS A 12 -14.82 -3.70 21.74
N ALA A 13 -15.32 -3.61 20.51
CA ALA A 13 -16.58 -4.21 20.09
C ALA A 13 -16.46 -5.69 19.69
N SER A 14 -15.25 -6.25 19.66
CA SER A 14 -15.00 -7.62 19.20
C SER A 14 -14.62 -8.53 20.37
N SER A 15 -15.19 -9.73 20.42
CA SER A 15 -14.80 -10.78 21.37
C SER A 15 -13.49 -11.48 20.98
N ARG A 16 -13.06 -11.35 19.71
CA ARG A 16 -11.83 -11.97 19.19
C ARG A 16 -10.85 -10.90 18.74
N PRO A 17 -9.54 -11.09 18.94
CA PRO A 17 -8.54 -10.17 18.43
C PRO A 17 -8.52 -10.21 16.89
N ALA A 18 -8.36 -9.03 16.29
CA ALA A 18 -8.18 -8.88 14.85
C ALA A 18 -6.78 -9.29 14.40
N LEU A 19 -5.77 -9.11 15.27
CA LEU A 19 -4.43 -9.68 15.16
C LEU A 19 -4.03 -10.28 16.49
N LYS A 20 -3.37 -11.44 16.48
CA LYS A 20 -3.01 -12.19 17.68
C LYS A 20 -1.55 -12.68 17.59
N ASP A 21 -0.71 -12.17 18.49
CA ASP A 21 0.70 -12.54 18.65
C ASP A 21 1.46 -12.54 17.31
N LEU A 22 1.18 -11.50 16.47
CA LEU A 22 1.76 -11.39 15.15
C LEU A 22 3.20 -10.93 15.24
N SER A 23 4.14 -11.77 14.77
CA SER A 23 5.54 -11.43 14.60
C SER A 23 5.94 -11.66 13.16
N LEU A 24 6.42 -10.63 12.47
CA LEU A 24 6.92 -10.70 11.12
C LEU A 24 7.89 -9.56 10.83
N GLU A 25 8.74 -9.80 9.85
CA GLU A 25 9.65 -8.80 9.32
C GLU A 25 9.50 -8.75 7.80
N VAL A 26 9.52 -7.53 7.21
CA VAL A 26 9.59 -7.30 5.77
C VAL A 26 10.83 -6.46 5.51
N ASP A 27 11.70 -6.92 4.63
CA ASP A 27 12.97 -6.27 4.33
C ASP A 27 12.82 -5.01 3.47
N LYS A 28 13.84 -4.17 3.48
CA LYS A 28 13.88 -3.00 2.62
C LYS A 28 13.98 -3.41 1.14
N GLY A 29 13.10 -2.85 0.30
CA GLY A 29 13.03 -3.15 -1.13
C GLY A 29 12.39 -4.51 -1.44
N GLU A 30 11.81 -5.17 -0.44
CA GLU A 30 11.07 -6.42 -0.64
C GLU A 30 9.69 -6.17 -1.24
N PHE A 31 9.21 -7.11 -2.05
CA PHE A 31 7.81 -7.20 -2.48
C PHE A 31 7.17 -8.40 -1.79
N ALA A 32 6.17 -8.16 -0.96
CA ALA A 32 5.44 -9.21 -0.25
C ALA A 32 3.93 -9.14 -0.55
N PHE A 33 3.35 -10.28 -0.86
CA PHE A 33 1.90 -10.46 -0.88
C PHE A 33 1.38 -10.75 0.52
N LEU A 34 0.27 -10.12 0.87
CA LEU A 34 -0.49 -10.37 2.08
C LEU A 34 -1.82 -11.02 1.70
N ILE A 35 -1.93 -12.32 1.90
CA ILE A 35 -3.11 -13.10 1.52
C ILE A 35 -3.89 -13.59 2.75
N GLY A 36 -5.07 -14.13 2.51
CA GLY A 36 -5.95 -14.70 3.53
C GLY A 36 -7.41 -14.30 3.34
N PRO A 37 -8.34 -15.01 3.99
CA PRO A 37 -9.77 -14.75 3.85
C PRO A 37 -10.17 -13.35 4.33
N SER A 38 -11.39 -12.93 3.98
CA SER A 38 -11.95 -11.69 4.54
C SER A 38 -12.00 -11.77 6.08
N GLY A 39 -11.63 -10.68 6.73
CA GLY A 39 -11.56 -10.65 8.20
C GLY A 39 -10.32 -11.31 8.82
N SER A 40 -9.36 -11.79 8.04
CA SER A 40 -8.13 -12.42 8.56
C SER A 40 -7.16 -11.44 9.26
N GLY A 41 -7.38 -10.11 9.13
CA GLY A 41 -6.57 -9.09 9.80
C GLY A 41 -5.73 -8.21 8.86
N LYS A 42 -5.78 -8.40 7.52
CA LYS A 42 -4.98 -7.65 6.54
C LYS A 42 -5.16 -6.12 6.65
N SER A 43 -6.40 -5.65 6.63
CA SER A 43 -6.69 -4.21 6.77
C SER A 43 -6.30 -3.67 8.15
N THR A 44 -6.42 -4.47 9.21
CA THR A 44 -5.95 -4.10 10.56
C THR A 44 -4.42 -3.94 10.58
N PHE A 45 -3.68 -4.82 9.91
CA PHE A 45 -2.24 -4.70 9.76
C PHE A 45 -1.85 -3.36 9.09
N PHE A 46 -2.51 -3.00 7.98
CA PHE A 46 -2.27 -1.71 7.30
C PHE A 46 -2.60 -0.51 8.20
N ARG A 47 -3.74 -0.54 8.91
CA ARG A 47 -4.15 0.53 9.82
C ARG A 47 -3.17 0.74 10.98
N LEU A 48 -2.56 -0.33 11.47
CA LEU A 48 -1.52 -0.24 12.50
C LEU A 48 -0.25 0.42 11.96
N LEU A 49 0.20 0.06 10.75
CA LEU A 49 1.36 0.69 10.10
C LEU A 49 1.14 2.18 9.84
N LEU A 50 -0.09 2.57 9.47
CA LEU A 50 -0.50 3.96 9.26
C LEU A 50 -0.73 4.74 10.56
N LYS A 51 -0.61 4.08 11.72
CA LYS A 51 -0.95 4.68 13.01
C LYS A 51 -2.38 5.23 13.04
N GLU A 52 -3.31 4.57 12.36
CA GLU A 52 -4.74 4.82 12.50
C GLU A 52 -5.30 4.15 13.74
N ASP A 53 -4.78 2.95 14.04
CA ASP A 53 -5.05 2.20 15.25
C ASP A 53 -3.79 2.09 16.12
N LYS A 54 -3.99 1.74 17.39
CA LYS A 54 -2.92 1.44 18.32
C LYS A 54 -3.04 -0.03 18.75
N PRO A 55 -1.97 -0.84 18.68
CA PRO A 55 -2.03 -2.23 19.10
C PRO A 55 -2.34 -2.33 20.59
N THR A 56 -2.97 -3.42 20.97
CA THR A 56 -3.26 -3.75 22.37
C THR A 56 -1.97 -4.13 23.12
N SER A 57 -1.08 -4.87 22.43
CA SER A 57 0.25 -5.26 22.92
C SER A 57 1.22 -5.47 21.74
N GLY A 58 2.51 -5.62 22.04
CA GLY A 58 3.58 -5.81 21.08
C GLY A 58 4.13 -4.49 20.56
N GLU A 59 5.13 -4.57 19.68
CA GLU A 59 5.88 -3.42 19.16
C GLU A 59 5.86 -3.43 17.63
N ILE A 60 5.81 -2.22 17.03
CA ILE A 60 5.79 -2.05 15.58
C ILE A 60 6.85 -1.02 15.20
N HIS A 61 7.72 -1.40 14.27
CA HIS A 61 8.72 -0.53 13.68
C HIS A 61 8.51 -0.40 12.16
N LEU A 62 8.71 0.80 11.62
CA LEU A 62 8.73 1.08 10.19
C LEU A 62 9.91 2.02 9.89
N GLY A 63 10.95 1.50 9.25
CA GLY A 63 12.21 2.22 9.08
C GLY A 63 12.77 2.66 10.42
N GLU A 64 12.94 3.95 10.61
CA GLU A 64 13.39 4.56 11.87
C GLU A 64 12.26 4.85 12.87
N PHE A 65 11.00 4.65 12.47
CA PHE A 65 9.86 4.98 13.30
C PHE A 65 9.48 3.82 14.22
N HIS A 66 9.48 4.08 15.53
CA HIS A 66 8.81 3.22 16.51
C HIS A 66 7.33 3.61 16.58
N VAL A 67 6.50 2.93 15.79
CA VAL A 67 5.11 3.34 15.50
C VAL A 67 4.27 3.47 16.77
N ASN A 68 4.42 2.55 17.74
CA ASN A 68 3.66 2.59 18.99
C ASN A 68 3.90 3.86 19.79
N ARG A 69 5.14 4.36 19.82
CA ARG A 69 5.60 5.47 20.66
C ARG A 69 5.52 6.84 19.99
N LEU A 70 5.11 6.88 18.70
CA LEU A 70 4.99 8.15 18.00
C LEU A 70 3.97 9.07 18.67
N ARG A 71 4.40 10.31 18.93
CA ARG A 71 3.52 11.39 19.35
C ARG A 71 2.79 11.98 18.14
N GLY A 72 1.60 12.56 18.35
CA GLY A 72 0.73 13.04 17.27
C GLY A 72 1.42 13.89 16.20
N ARG A 73 2.32 14.80 16.61
CA ARG A 73 3.12 15.66 15.68
C ARG A 73 4.07 14.90 14.75
N MET A 74 4.42 13.64 15.07
CA MET A 74 5.30 12.80 14.25
C MET A 74 4.53 11.87 13.31
N VAL A 75 3.23 11.67 13.53
CA VAL A 75 2.38 10.82 12.68
C VAL A 75 2.37 11.31 11.21
N PRO A 76 2.28 12.62 10.90
CA PRO A 76 2.40 13.09 9.52
C PRO A 76 3.72 12.69 8.85
N LYS A 77 4.85 12.70 9.58
CA LYS A 77 6.15 12.29 9.03
C LYS A 77 6.19 10.78 8.71
N LEU A 78 5.63 9.95 9.61
CA LEU A 78 5.45 8.52 9.33
C LEU A 78 4.61 8.33 8.06
N ARG A 79 3.44 8.96 7.96
CA ARG A 79 2.55 8.83 6.81
C ARG A 79 3.14 9.34 5.50
N GLN A 80 4.03 10.34 5.55
CA GLN A 80 4.80 10.78 4.37
C GLN A 80 5.77 9.71 3.85
N SER A 81 6.22 8.80 4.70
CA SER A 81 7.08 7.68 4.30
C SER A 81 6.32 6.45 3.80
N ILE A 82 4.98 6.50 3.81
CA ILE A 82 4.11 5.42 3.37
C ILE A 82 3.23 5.91 2.23
N GLY A 83 3.27 5.25 1.08
CA GLY A 83 2.28 5.40 0.02
C GLY A 83 1.13 4.41 0.25
N CYS A 84 -0.11 4.81 -0.07
CA CYS A 84 -1.28 3.93 0.02
C CYS A 84 -2.04 3.90 -1.30
N VAL A 85 -2.37 2.70 -1.75
CA VAL A 85 -3.22 2.42 -2.90
C VAL A 85 -4.40 1.58 -2.41
N PHE A 86 -5.62 1.95 -2.81
CA PHE A 86 -6.86 1.31 -2.37
C PHE A 86 -7.65 0.77 -3.56
N GLN A 87 -8.50 -0.20 -3.32
CA GLN A 87 -9.38 -0.80 -4.31
C GLN A 87 -10.39 0.21 -4.92
N ASP A 88 -10.84 1.18 -4.14
CA ASP A 88 -11.81 2.23 -4.53
C ASP A 88 -11.15 3.51 -5.04
N PHE A 89 -9.87 3.47 -5.42
CA PHE A 89 -9.03 4.53 -5.96
C PHE A 89 -8.90 5.78 -5.07
N ARG A 90 -9.93 6.19 -4.39
CA ARG A 90 -10.02 7.39 -3.52
C ARG A 90 -9.51 8.66 -4.19
N LEU A 91 -9.87 8.86 -5.46
CA LEU A 91 -9.51 10.06 -6.19
C LEU A 91 -10.37 11.25 -5.74
N LEU A 92 -9.75 12.44 -5.79
CA LEU A 92 -10.44 13.70 -5.58
C LEU A 92 -11.23 14.01 -6.85
N GLN A 93 -12.55 13.82 -6.81
CA GLN A 93 -13.43 13.87 -7.98
C GLN A 93 -13.51 15.25 -8.65
N GLN A 94 -13.19 16.33 -7.91
CA GLN A 94 -13.21 17.71 -8.38
C GLN A 94 -11.84 18.21 -8.84
N LYS A 95 -10.86 17.30 -8.96
CA LYS A 95 -9.49 17.60 -9.37
C LYS A 95 -9.09 16.77 -10.58
N THR A 96 -8.30 17.39 -11.46
CA THR A 96 -7.73 16.69 -12.61
C THR A 96 -6.76 15.60 -12.18
N VAL A 97 -6.30 14.78 -13.12
CA VAL A 97 -5.25 13.77 -12.91
C VAL A 97 -4.00 14.40 -12.31
N ALA A 98 -3.52 15.49 -12.92
CA ALA A 98 -2.32 16.19 -12.42
C ALA A 98 -2.52 16.76 -11.03
N GLU A 99 -3.68 17.37 -10.76
CA GLU A 99 -4.01 17.93 -9.44
C GLU A 99 -4.18 16.85 -8.36
N ASN A 100 -4.69 15.66 -8.69
CA ASN A 100 -4.75 14.53 -7.77
C ASN A 100 -3.35 14.11 -7.30
N VAL A 101 -2.39 14.06 -8.21
CA VAL A 101 -1.00 13.71 -7.89
C VAL A 101 -0.30 14.86 -7.18
N ALA A 102 -0.50 16.10 -7.66
CA ALA A 102 0.08 17.31 -7.06
C ALA A 102 -0.34 17.49 -5.60
N PHE A 103 -1.59 17.15 -5.26
CA PHE A 103 -2.14 17.28 -3.92
C PHE A 103 -1.27 16.61 -2.84
N ALA A 104 -0.70 15.45 -3.14
CA ALA A 104 0.17 14.75 -2.19
C ALA A 104 1.47 15.54 -1.87
N LEU A 105 1.98 16.33 -2.82
CA LEU A 105 3.14 17.20 -2.63
C LEU A 105 2.75 18.53 -1.99
N GLU A 106 1.57 19.07 -2.30
CA GLU A 106 1.03 20.30 -1.71
C GLU A 106 0.81 20.16 -0.20
N VAL A 107 0.20 19.04 0.23
CA VAL A 107 -0.06 18.75 1.66
C VAL A 107 1.21 18.73 2.49
N ILE A 108 2.34 18.33 1.91
CA ILE A 108 3.64 18.32 2.61
C ILE A 108 4.47 19.59 2.38
N GLY A 109 3.88 20.60 1.74
CA GLY A 109 4.50 21.92 1.56
C GLY A 109 5.62 21.97 0.52
N ARG A 110 5.59 21.11 -0.52
CA ARG A 110 6.59 21.20 -1.59
C ARG A 110 6.41 22.47 -2.44
N PRO A 111 7.50 23.10 -2.88
CA PRO A 111 7.43 24.28 -3.74
C PRO A 111 6.74 23.97 -5.08
N GLN A 112 6.00 24.93 -5.63
CA GLN A 112 5.31 24.79 -6.91
C GLN A 112 6.25 24.44 -8.08
N SER A 113 7.49 24.93 -8.06
CA SER A 113 8.52 24.56 -9.06
C SER A 113 8.84 23.06 -9.03
N THR A 114 8.88 22.45 -7.84
CA THR A 114 9.09 21.00 -7.68
C THR A 114 7.86 20.24 -8.18
N ILE A 115 6.65 20.68 -7.83
CA ILE A 115 5.39 20.05 -8.24
C ILE A 115 5.28 20.03 -9.76
N LYS A 116 5.49 21.18 -10.42
CA LYS A 116 5.43 21.31 -11.90
C LYS A 116 6.42 20.41 -12.63
N ARG A 117 7.56 20.07 -12.01
CA ARG A 117 8.55 19.16 -12.61
C ARG A 117 8.21 17.70 -12.31
N VAL A 118 7.90 17.37 -11.06
CA VAL A 118 7.78 15.96 -10.62
C VAL A 118 6.47 15.31 -11.06
N VAL A 119 5.36 16.06 -11.09
CA VAL A 119 4.04 15.48 -11.43
C VAL A 119 4.01 14.90 -12.84
N PRO A 120 4.46 15.61 -13.90
CA PRO A 120 4.53 15.02 -15.25
C PRO A 120 5.43 13.77 -15.31
N GLU A 121 6.61 13.81 -14.67
CA GLU A 121 7.55 12.66 -14.62
C GLU A 121 6.89 11.40 -14.02
N VAL A 122 6.10 11.57 -12.96
CA VAL A 122 5.42 10.45 -12.31
C VAL A 122 4.23 9.96 -13.12
N LEU A 123 3.47 10.85 -13.76
CA LEU A 123 2.37 10.47 -14.64
C LEU A 123 2.86 9.67 -15.85
N GLU A 124 3.93 10.10 -16.50
CA GLU A 124 4.60 9.34 -17.56
C GLU A 124 5.06 7.97 -17.06
N TYR A 125 5.66 7.92 -15.86
CA TYR A 125 6.14 6.67 -15.25
C TYR A 125 5.04 5.62 -15.06
N VAL A 126 3.83 6.04 -14.73
CA VAL A 126 2.69 5.13 -14.57
C VAL A 126 1.88 4.93 -15.88
N GLY A 127 2.30 5.52 -17.02
CA GLY A 127 1.65 5.37 -18.31
C GLY A 127 0.40 6.24 -18.48
N LEU A 128 0.40 7.45 -17.91
CA LEU A 128 -0.68 8.44 -18.04
C LEU A 128 -0.25 9.69 -18.80
N GLU A 129 0.70 9.53 -19.74
CA GLU A 129 1.10 10.62 -20.61
C GLU A 129 -0.10 11.16 -21.41
N GLY A 130 -0.21 12.50 -21.52
CA GLY A 130 -1.33 13.15 -22.21
C GLY A 130 -2.67 13.14 -21.47
N LYS A 131 -2.74 12.62 -20.24
CA LYS A 131 -3.99 12.56 -19.44
C LYS A 131 -4.06 13.61 -18.31
N HIS A 132 -3.10 14.55 -18.26
CA HIS A 132 -2.91 15.49 -17.14
C HIS A 132 -4.15 16.28 -16.75
N ASP A 133 -4.90 16.76 -17.76
CA ASP A 133 -6.04 17.64 -17.60
C ASP A 133 -7.39 16.89 -17.52
N ARG A 134 -7.37 15.56 -17.63
CA ARG A 134 -8.58 14.74 -17.51
C ARG A 134 -9.10 14.72 -16.09
N MET A 135 -10.42 14.63 -15.96
CA MET A 135 -11.10 14.42 -14.69
C MET A 135 -11.28 12.94 -14.41
N PRO A 136 -11.41 12.50 -13.13
CA PRO A 136 -11.57 11.09 -12.79
C PRO A 136 -12.71 10.37 -13.51
N ASN A 137 -13.83 11.05 -13.77
CA ASN A 137 -14.97 10.50 -14.48
C ASN A 137 -14.77 10.32 -16.01
N GLU A 138 -13.64 10.77 -16.54
CA GLU A 138 -13.25 10.59 -17.94
C GLU A 138 -12.26 9.45 -18.12
N LEU A 139 -11.91 8.72 -17.02
CA LEU A 139 -10.88 7.71 -16.98
C LEU A 139 -11.49 6.30 -16.88
N SER A 140 -10.81 5.31 -17.47
CA SER A 140 -11.07 3.90 -17.19
C SER A 140 -10.68 3.53 -15.75
N GLY A 141 -11.13 2.37 -15.26
CA GLY A 141 -10.76 1.85 -13.95
C GLY A 141 -9.24 1.71 -13.78
N GLY A 142 -8.55 1.17 -14.79
CA GLY A 142 -7.10 1.03 -14.80
C GLY A 142 -6.37 2.36 -14.80
N GLU A 143 -6.86 3.36 -15.54
CA GLU A 143 -6.32 4.73 -15.51
C GLU A 143 -6.52 5.39 -14.13
N MET A 144 -7.70 5.25 -13.52
CA MET A 144 -7.94 5.74 -12.15
C MET A 144 -6.98 5.11 -11.15
N GLN A 145 -6.70 3.80 -11.27
CA GLN A 145 -5.76 3.12 -10.40
C GLN A 145 -4.32 3.58 -10.63
N ARG A 146 -3.91 3.84 -11.87
CA ARG A 146 -2.61 4.43 -12.18
C ARG A 146 -2.46 5.83 -11.58
N VAL A 147 -3.52 6.66 -11.56
CA VAL A 147 -3.51 7.96 -10.86
C VAL A 147 -3.35 7.76 -9.35
N ALA A 148 -4.05 6.80 -8.75
CA ALA A 148 -3.91 6.48 -7.32
C ALA A 148 -2.48 6.03 -6.97
N ILE A 149 -1.86 5.19 -7.82
CA ILE A 149 -0.47 4.77 -7.66
C ILE A 149 0.47 5.98 -7.81
N ALA A 150 0.30 6.80 -8.85
CA ALA A 150 1.11 8.01 -9.07
C ALA A 150 1.08 8.92 -7.83
N ARG A 151 -0.11 9.18 -7.28
CA ARG A 151 -0.30 9.95 -6.05
C ARG A 151 0.41 9.32 -4.85
N ALA A 152 0.38 7.99 -4.75
CA ALA A 152 1.01 7.28 -3.64
C ALA A 152 2.54 7.32 -3.70
N ILE A 153 3.14 7.33 -4.90
CA ILE A 153 4.60 7.25 -5.08
C ILE A 153 5.28 8.59 -5.32
N VAL A 154 4.53 9.66 -5.62
CA VAL A 154 5.10 10.97 -6.00
C VAL A 154 6.03 11.56 -4.93
N ASN A 155 5.79 11.24 -3.66
CA ASN A 155 6.64 11.64 -2.53
C ASN A 155 7.80 10.67 -2.27
N ARG A 156 8.02 9.67 -3.11
CA ARG A 156 9.06 8.64 -2.96
C ARG A 156 9.02 7.95 -1.60
N PRO A 157 7.92 7.28 -1.26
CA PRO A 157 7.75 6.63 0.02
C PRO A 157 8.75 5.48 0.22
N LEU A 158 9.06 5.17 1.48
CA LEU A 158 9.86 4.00 1.85
C LEU A 158 9.09 2.68 1.65
N VAL A 159 7.77 2.75 1.90
CA VAL A 159 6.85 1.61 1.82
C VAL A 159 5.62 2.01 1.01
N LEU A 160 5.18 1.13 0.14
CA LEU A 160 3.89 1.21 -0.56
C LEU A 160 2.98 0.09 -0.05
N LEU A 161 1.87 0.47 0.55
CA LEU A 161 0.81 -0.44 0.97
C LEU A 161 -0.30 -0.42 -0.08
N ALA A 162 -0.57 -1.55 -0.70
CA ALA A 162 -1.61 -1.69 -1.71
C ALA A 162 -2.70 -2.65 -1.20
N ASP A 163 -3.91 -2.13 -0.94
CA ASP A 163 -5.04 -2.90 -0.42
C ASP A 163 -5.98 -3.23 -1.58
N GLU A 164 -5.94 -4.48 -2.06
CA GLU A 164 -6.72 -5.00 -3.19
C GLU A 164 -6.65 -4.11 -4.45
N PRO A 165 -5.46 -3.71 -4.92
CA PRO A 165 -5.31 -2.68 -5.96
C PRO A 165 -5.89 -3.09 -7.33
N THR A 166 -6.22 -4.36 -7.52
CA THR A 166 -6.77 -4.94 -8.76
C THR A 166 -8.21 -5.40 -8.63
N GLY A 167 -8.82 -5.30 -7.44
CA GLY A 167 -10.10 -5.93 -7.12
C GLY A 167 -11.32 -5.42 -7.93
N ASN A 168 -11.21 -4.29 -8.61
CA ASN A 168 -12.27 -3.72 -9.46
C ASN A 168 -11.89 -3.66 -10.95
N LEU A 169 -10.86 -4.42 -11.35
CA LEU A 169 -10.30 -4.38 -12.70
C LEU A 169 -10.44 -5.74 -13.38
N ASP A 170 -10.45 -5.73 -14.72
CA ASP A 170 -10.36 -6.95 -15.52
C ASP A 170 -8.95 -7.57 -15.41
N PRO A 171 -8.78 -8.86 -15.78
CA PRO A 171 -7.51 -9.56 -15.62
C PRO A 171 -6.32 -8.90 -16.34
N GLU A 172 -6.50 -8.43 -17.58
CA GLU A 172 -5.45 -7.81 -18.38
C GLU A 172 -4.99 -6.50 -17.74
N THR A 173 -5.94 -5.63 -17.38
CA THR A 173 -5.65 -4.39 -16.65
C THR A 173 -5.00 -4.66 -15.30
N SER A 174 -5.41 -5.76 -14.61
CA SER A 174 -4.82 -6.15 -13.32
C SER A 174 -3.33 -6.49 -13.44
N GLU A 175 -2.93 -7.24 -14.47
CA GLU A 175 -1.52 -7.54 -14.76
C GLU A 175 -0.73 -6.25 -15.00
N GLU A 176 -1.26 -5.33 -15.80
CA GLU A 176 -0.62 -4.03 -16.05
C GLU A 176 -0.42 -3.20 -14.77
N ILE A 177 -1.40 -3.19 -13.86
CA ILE A 177 -1.28 -2.49 -12.56
C ILE A 177 -0.20 -3.13 -11.69
N VAL A 178 -0.15 -4.44 -11.66
CA VAL A 178 0.88 -5.18 -10.90
C VAL A 178 2.28 -4.94 -11.47
N ASP A 179 2.42 -4.85 -12.80
CA ASP A 179 3.67 -4.47 -13.44
C ASP A 179 4.14 -3.06 -13.04
N VAL A 180 3.21 -2.11 -12.88
CA VAL A 180 3.56 -0.77 -12.34
C VAL A 180 4.07 -0.90 -10.91
N LEU A 181 3.42 -1.70 -10.04
CA LEU A 181 3.85 -1.91 -8.66
C LEU A 181 5.21 -2.61 -8.59
N ASP A 182 5.47 -3.60 -9.46
CA ASP A 182 6.78 -4.27 -9.54
C ASP A 182 7.89 -3.31 -9.99
N ARG A 183 7.62 -2.43 -10.97
CA ARG A 183 8.57 -1.38 -11.35
C ARG A 183 8.87 -0.42 -10.20
N VAL A 184 7.86 -0.05 -9.40
CA VAL A 184 8.04 0.79 -8.20
C VAL A 184 8.94 0.06 -7.18
N ASN A 185 8.71 -1.24 -6.96
CA ASN A 185 9.54 -2.05 -6.08
C ASN A 185 11.00 -2.14 -6.56
N ARG A 186 11.23 -2.39 -7.85
CA ARG A 186 12.59 -2.45 -8.43
C ARG A 186 13.37 -1.15 -8.27
N ARG A 187 12.72 -0.02 -8.03
CA ARG A 187 13.35 1.27 -7.68
C ARG A 187 13.69 1.40 -6.19
N GLY A 188 13.47 0.35 -5.40
CA GLY A 188 13.85 0.26 -4.00
C GLY A 188 12.75 0.58 -2.99
N THR A 189 11.52 0.87 -3.42
CA THR A 189 10.37 0.98 -2.52
C THR A 189 9.95 -0.42 -2.04
N THR A 190 9.79 -0.61 -0.74
CA THR A 190 9.20 -1.84 -0.18
C THR A 190 7.72 -1.88 -0.52
N VAL A 191 7.21 -2.99 -1.06
CA VAL A 191 5.79 -3.12 -1.42
C VAL A 191 5.14 -4.23 -0.60
N VAL A 192 4.02 -3.92 0.03
CA VAL A 192 3.14 -4.93 0.63
C VAL A 192 1.77 -4.83 -0.03
N MET A 193 1.40 -5.85 -0.79
CA MET A 193 0.15 -5.91 -1.55
C MET A 193 -0.79 -6.94 -0.93
N ALA A 194 -1.89 -6.47 -0.35
CA ALA A 194 -2.99 -7.36 0.02
C ALA A 194 -3.78 -7.72 -1.23
N THR A 195 -4.01 -8.99 -1.47
CA THR A 195 -4.81 -9.48 -2.59
C THR A 195 -5.42 -10.86 -2.33
N HIS A 196 -6.51 -11.14 -3.02
CA HIS A 196 -7.09 -12.48 -3.12
C HIS A 196 -6.95 -13.07 -4.55
N ASP A 197 -6.25 -12.38 -5.44
CA ASP A 197 -6.01 -12.83 -6.81
C ASP A 197 -4.89 -13.87 -6.86
N ARG A 198 -5.30 -15.13 -7.03
CA ARG A 198 -4.40 -16.27 -7.18
C ARG A 198 -3.46 -16.14 -8.37
N HIS A 199 -4.00 -15.68 -9.48
CA HIS A 199 -3.25 -15.66 -10.75
C HIS A 199 -2.04 -14.73 -10.63
N ILE A 200 -2.24 -13.56 -10.07
CA ILE A 200 -1.17 -12.58 -9.83
C ILE A 200 -0.10 -13.15 -8.88
N VAL A 201 -0.51 -13.72 -7.74
CA VAL A 201 0.42 -14.28 -6.76
C VAL A 201 1.25 -15.41 -7.36
N ASP A 202 0.60 -16.32 -8.10
CA ASP A 202 1.23 -17.49 -8.70
C ASP A 202 2.15 -17.12 -9.87
N ALA A 203 1.83 -16.06 -10.62
CA ALA A 203 2.67 -15.56 -11.71
C ALA A 203 3.93 -14.84 -11.21
N MET A 204 3.80 -14.00 -10.19
CA MET A 204 4.92 -13.18 -9.71
C MET A 204 5.92 -13.94 -8.83
N ARG A 205 5.51 -15.01 -8.14
CA ARG A 205 6.37 -15.80 -7.26
C ARG A 205 7.19 -14.97 -6.28
N ARG A 206 6.56 -13.97 -5.66
CA ARG A 206 7.14 -13.15 -4.61
C ARG A 206 6.84 -13.76 -3.24
N ARG A 207 7.35 -13.16 -2.19
CA ARG A 207 7.07 -13.59 -0.82
C ARG A 207 5.58 -13.53 -0.52
N VAL A 208 5.06 -14.57 0.14
CA VAL A 208 3.66 -14.69 0.55
C VAL A 208 3.57 -14.75 2.06
N LEU A 209 2.85 -13.79 2.62
CA LEU A 209 2.45 -13.72 4.03
C LEU A 209 0.97 -14.08 4.09
N GLU A 210 0.63 -15.24 4.66
CA GLU A 210 -0.77 -15.66 4.78
C GLU A 210 -1.29 -15.44 6.20
N PHE A 211 -2.36 -14.68 6.27
CA PHE A 211 -3.07 -14.43 7.52
C PHE A 211 -4.32 -15.28 7.61
N ASP A 212 -4.50 -15.94 8.76
CA ASP A 212 -5.75 -16.61 9.13
C ASP A 212 -6.09 -16.32 10.59
N ASN A 213 -7.34 -15.90 10.83
CA ASN A 213 -7.86 -15.59 12.18
C ASN A 213 -6.89 -14.70 13.01
N GLY A 214 -6.30 -13.68 12.35
CA GLY A 214 -5.39 -12.72 12.96
C GLY A 214 -3.97 -13.23 13.22
N ARG A 215 -3.60 -14.41 12.72
CA ARG A 215 -2.26 -15.00 12.87
C ARG A 215 -1.56 -15.11 11.51
N LEU A 216 -0.25 -15.03 11.52
CA LEU A 216 0.57 -15.42 10.38
C LEU A 216 0.68 -16.96 10.38
N VAL A 217 0.04 -17.59 9.39
CA VAL A 217 0.03 -19.06 9.26
C VAL A 217 1.02 -19.57 8.24
N ARG A 218 1.45 -18.71 7.30
CA ARG A 218 2.49 -19.03 6.31
C ARG A 218 3.33 -17.80 6.02
N ASN A 219 4.63 -18.05 5.84
CA ASN A 219 5.61 -17.04 5.44
C ASN A 219 6.58 -17.72 4.46
N ASP A 220 6.30 -17.59 3.19
CA ASP A 220 7.00 -18.29 2.12
C ASP A 220 7.75 -17.25 1.24
N PRO A 221 9.10 -17.31 1.16
CA PRO A 221 9.88 -16.34 0.40
C PRO A 221 9.60 -16.29 -1.10
N GLN A 222 9.13 -17.39 -1.70
CA GLN A 222 8.75 -17.54 -3.10
C GLN A 222 7.47 -18.36 -3.22
N GLY A 223 6.40 -17.84 -2.61
CA GLY A 223 5.16 -18.56 -2.46
C GLY A 223 4.23 -18.51 -3.67
N VAL A 224 3.25 -19.38 -3.61
CA VAL A 224 2.04 -19.38 -4.45
C VAL A 224 0.83 -19.11 -3.57
N TYR A 225 -0.32 -18.82 -4.17
CA TYR A 225 -1.51 -18.47 -3.40
C TYR A 225 -2.04 -19.64 -2.56
N GLY A 226 -1.98 -20.89 -3.07
CA GLY A 226 -2.40 -22.10 -2.37
C GLY A 226 -1.21 -22.90 -1.84
N ILE A 227 -1.50 -23.86 -0.94
CA ILE A 227 -0.56 -24.95 -0.68
C ILE A 227 -0.67 -25.87 -1.89
N GLY A 228 0.43 -26.00 -2.66
CA GLY A 228 0.53 -26.97 -3.75
C GLY A 228 0.53 -28.38 -3.23
#